data_ffc0ade98e5ddaffd75ef6257e351a39
#
_entry.id   ffc0ade98e5ddaffd75ef6257e351a39
#
_cell.length_a   1.000
_cell.length_b   1.000
_cell.length_c   1.000
_cell.angle_alpha   90.00
_cell.angle_beta   90.00
_cell.angle_gamma   90.00
#
_symmetry.space_group_name_H-M   'P 1'
#
loop_
_entity.id
_entity.type
_entity.pdbx_description
1 polymer ?
#
loop_
_entity_poly.entity_id
_entity_poly.type
_entity_poly.pdbx_seq_one_letter_code
_entity_poly.pdbx_strand_id
1 'polypeptide(L)'
;MTYDLDISRPQGQRIVNLRFRGQPVTPAQKFRLATNNYRVNGGGGYVMYRGAAEVYRSSQEIREMIIEWVERHHQIPTEPTNNWRIVTSRN
;
A
#
# COMPACT_ATOMS: atom_id res chain seq x y z
N MET A 1 -7.47 -2.08 2.80
CA MET A 1 -6.63 -3.19 3.27
C MET A 1 -6.16 -2.90 4.68
N THR A 2 -6.19 -3.88 5.56
CA THR A 2 -5.71 -3.78 6.94
C THR A 2 -4.73 -4.91 7.23
N TYR A 3 -3.79 -4.68 8.14
CA TYR A 3 -2.80 -5.69 8.52
C TYR A 3 -2.16 -5.34 9.84
N ASP A 4 -1.52 -6.33 10.45
CA ASP A 4 -0.65 -6.15 11.61
C ASP A 4 0.80 -6.36 11.17
N LEU A 5 1.72 -5.60 11.76
CA LEU A 5 3.15 -5.74 11.55
C LEU A 5 3.75 -6.37 12.81
N ASP A 6 4.05 -7.66 12.73
CA ASP A 6 4.59 -8.42 13.86
C ASP A 6 6.12 -8.38 13.83
N ILE A 7 6.70 -7.52 14.65
CA ILE A 7 8.14 -7.29 14.70
C ILE A 7 8.90 -8.41 15.41
N SER A 8 8.22 -9.34 16.07
CA SER A 8 8.86 -10.52 16.67
C SER A 8 9.18 -11.61 15.64
N ARG A 9 8.64 -11.49 14.42
CA ARG A 9 8.86 -12.47 13.36
C ARG A 9 10.05 -12.08 12.48
N PRO A 10 10.65 -13.04 11.76
CA PRO A 10 11.77 -12.75 10.85
C PRO A 10 11.36 -11.81 9.71
N GLN A 11 12.33 -11.12 9.14
CA GLN A 11 12.13 -10.29 7.96
C GLN A 11 11.49 -11.11 6.83
N GLY A 12 10.53 -10.51 6.14
CA GLY A 12 9.78 -11.17 5.08
C GLY A 12 8.54 -11.91 5.56
N GLN A 13 8.36 -12.07 6.89
CA GLN A 13 7.21 -12.78 7.46
C GLN A 13 6.45 -11.92 8.49
N ARG A 14 6.69 -10.62 8.50
CA ARG A 14 6.18 -9.71 9.54
C ARG A 14 4.76 -9.21 9.31
N ILE A 15 4.27 -9.26 8.08
CA ILE A 15 2.89 -8.85 7.82
C ILE A 15 1.98 -10.04 8.11
N VAL A 16 1.07 -9.85 9.08
CA VAL A 16 0.13 -10.87 9.51
C VAL A 16 -1.27 -10.28 9.55
N ASN A 17 -2.26 -11.13 9.59
CA ASN A 17 -3.68 -10.71 9.62
C ASN A 17 -4.05 -9.76 8.48
N LEU A 18 -3.54 -10.04 7.29
CA LEU A 18 -3.79 -9.21 6.10
C LEU A 18 -5.23 -9.42 5.62
N ARG A 19 -5.99 -8.31 5.57
CA ARG A 19 -7.40 -8.34 5.18
C ARG A 19 -7.70 -7.26 4.14
N PHE A 20 -8.63 -7.59 3.27
CA PHE A 20 -9.18 -6.65 2.31
C PHE A 20 -10.69 -6.64 2.48
N ARG A 21 -11.27 -5.46 2.76
CA ARG A 21 -12.70 -5.30 3.06
C ARG A 21 -13.19 -6.24 4.17
N GLY A 22 -12.35 -6.43 5.19
CA GLY A 22 -12.66 -7.26 6.35
C GLY A 22 -12.47 -8.76 6.14
N GLN A 23 -12.10 -9.20 4.94
CA GLN A 23 -11.91 -10.62 4.63
C GLN A 23 -10.41 -10.95 4.52
N PRO A 24 -9.98 -12.15 4.97
CA PRO A 24 -8.59 -12.56 4.80
C PRO A 24 -8.18 -12.58 3.32
N VAL A 25 -6.97 -12.10 3.05
CA VAL A 25 -6.40 -12.14 1.70
C VAL A 25 -5.85 -13.54 1.43
N THR A 26 -6.15 -14.08 0.24
CA THR A 26 -5.65 -15.38 -0.19
C THR A 26 -4.53 -15.21 -1.22
N PRO A 27 -3.61 -16.19 -1.37
CA PRO A 27 -2.52 -16.09 -2.34
C PRO A 27 -2.97 -15.96 -3.80
N ALA A 28 -4.15 -16.46 -4.14
CA ALA A 28 -4.68 -16.39 -5.50
C ALA A 28 -5.44 -15.10 -5.80
N GLN A 29 -5.68 -14.27 -4.80
CA GLN A 29 -6.46 -13.05 -4.95
C GLN A 29 -5.67 -12.01 -5.75
N LYS A 30 -6.35 -11.35 -6.69
CA LYS A 30 -5.76 -10.31 -7.53
C LYS A 30 -6.20 -8.93 -7.07
N PHE A 31 -5.28 -7.97 -7.17
CA PHE A 31 -5.53 -6.58 -6.80
C PHE A 31 -5.06 -5.65 -7.90
N ARG A 32 -5.65 -4.46 -7.93
CA ARG A 32 -5.11 -3.34 -8.69
C ARG A 32 -4.34 -2.46 -7.72
N LEU A 33 -3.08 -2.21 -8.04
CA LEU A 33 -2.20 -1.39 -7.21
C LEU A 33 -1.99 -0.04 -7.86
N ALA A 34 -2.23 1.02 -7.11
CA ALA A 34 -1.84 2.38 -7.51
C ALA A 34 -0.41 2.65 -7.02
N THR A 35 0.45 3.06 -7.92
CA THR A 35 1.86 3.31 -7.58
C THR A 35 2.44 4.35 -8.53
N ASN A 36 3.72 4.68 -8.38
CA ASN A 36 4.43 5.61 -9.24
C ASN A 36 5.36 4.86 -10.20
N ASN A 37 5.88 5.58 -11.21
CA ASN A 37 6.76 5.01 -12.21
C ASN A 37 8.09 4.50 -11.63
N TYR A 38 8.63 5.16 -10.62
CA TYR A 38 9.87 4.75 -9.98
C TYR A 38 9.76 3.33 -9.42
N ARG A 39 8.69 3.05 -8.67
CA ARG A 39 8.48 1.74 -8.04
C ARG A 39 8.09 0.66 -9.06
N VAL A 40 7.26 1.01 -10.03
CA VAL A 40 6.88 0.07 -11.11
C VAL A 40 8.10 -0.40 -11.90
N ASN A 41 9.08 0.48 -12.09
CA ASN A 41 10.31 0.16 -12.80
C ASN A 41 11.38 -0.51 -11.92
N GLY A 42 11.04 -0.86 -10.68
CA GLY A 42 11.91 -1.61 -9.78
C GLY A 42 12.70 -0.74 -8.81
N GLY A 43 12.46 0.58 -8.79
CA GLY A 43 13.14 1.47 -7.87
C GLY A 43 12.88 1.13 -6.42
N GLY A 44 13.88 1.32 -5.55
CA GLY A 44 13.79 1.00 -4.14
C GLY A 44 13.73 -0.50 -3.84
N GLY A 45 14.15 -1.36 -4.78
CA GLY A 45 14.10 -2.79 -4.61
C GLY A 45 12.74 -3.43 -4.92
N TYR A 46 11.80 -2.67 -5.47
CA TYR A 46 10.44 -3.16 -5.76
C TYR A 46 10.38 -3.86 -7.12
N VAL A 47 11.22 -4.88 -7.29
CA VAL A 47 11.33 -5.63 -8.55
C VAL A 47 10.13 -6.54 -8.82
N MET A 48 9.31 -6.84 -7.79
CA MET A 48 8.15 -7.70 -7.91
C MET A 48 7.06 -7.14 -8.82
N TYR A 49 7.08 -5.84 -9.11
CA TYR A 49 6.08 -5.23 -10.00
C TYR A 49 6.43 -5.36 -11.48
N ARG A 50 7.64 -5.79 -11.81
CA ARG A 50 8.04 -6.02 -13.19
C ARG A 50 7.20 -7.14 -13.79
N GLY A 51 6.68 -6.92 -14.98
CA GLY A 51 5.83 -7.90 -15.67
C GLY A 51 4.36 -7.87 -15.24
N ALA A 52 3.98 -7.05 -14.28
CA ALA A 52 2.58 -6.86 -13.94
C ALA A 52 1.85 -6.12 -15.07
N ALA A 53 0.60 -6.51 -15.35
CA ALA A 53 -0.20 -5.88 -16.38
C ALA A 53 -0.54 -4.44 -15.99
N GLU A 54 -0.28 -3.50 -16.89
CA GLU A 54 -0.65 -2.10 -16.71
C GLU A 54 -2.11 -1.91 -17.11
N VAL A 55 -2.94 -1.48 -16.17
CA VAL A 55 -4.38 -1.27 -16.37
C VAL A 55 -4.69 0.16 -16.75
N TYR A 56 -3.90 1.10 -16.22
CA TYR A 56 -4.09 2.53 -16.45
C TYR A 56 -2.78 3.27 -16.16
N ARG A 57 -2.48 4.28 -16.97
CA ARG A 57 -1.36 5.18 -16.76
C ARG A 57 -1.84 6.62 -16.87
N SER A 58 -1.64 7.41 -15.81
CA SER A 58 -1.92 8.83 -15.83
C SER A 58 -0.68 9.59 -16.29
N SER A 59 -0.87 10.63 -17.08
CA SER A 59 0.17 11.60 -17.42
C SER A 59 0.36 12.67 -16.34
N GLN A 60 -0.55 12.75 -15.38
CA GLN A 60 -0.51 13.73 -14.31
C GLN A 60 0.49 13.31 -13.24
N GLU A 61 1.34 14.25 -12.80
CA GLU A 61 2.28 13.99 -11.71
C GLU A 61 1.55 13.89 -10.37
N ILE A 62 2.07 13.02 -9.48
CA ILE A 62 1.49 12.83 -8.14
C ILE A 62 1.46 14.13 -7.36
N ARG A 63 2.51 14.97 -7.48
CA ARG A 63 2.56 16.28 -6.85
C ARG A 63 1.37 17.15 -7.25
N GLU A 64 1.03 17.16 -8.52
CA GLU A 64 -0.12 17.92 -9.04
C GLU A 64 -1.43 17.38 -8.49
N MET A 65 -1.57 16.07 -8.40
CA MET A 65 -2.75 15.43 -7.83
C MET A 65 -2.97 15.83 -6.38
N ILE A 66 -1.88 15.88 -5.60
CA ILE A 66 -1.94 16.29 -4.19
C ILE A 66 -2.36 17.76 -4.08
N ILE A 67 -1.78 18.64 -4.90
CA ILE A 67 -2.11 20.07 -4.91
C ILE A 67 -3.58 20.25 -5.24
N GLU A 68 -4.09 19.62 -6.28
CA GLU A 68 -5.49 19.69 -6.68
C GLU A 68 -6.43 19.19 -5.59
N TRP A 69 -6.05 18.11 -4.92
CA TRP A 69 -6.84 17.56 -3.82
C TRP A 69 -6.97 18.56 -2.69
N VAL A 70 -5.86 19.18 -2.27
CA VAL A 70 -5.84 20.17 -1.20
C VAL A 70 -6.65 21.42 -1.61
N GLU A 71 -6.51 21.90 -2.83
CA GLU A 71 -7.29 23.04 -3.34
C GLU A 71 -8.79 22.77 -3.33
N ARG A 72 -9.19 21.54 -3.62
CA ARG A 72 -10.60 21.14 -3.65
C ARG A 72 -11.19 20.99 -2.25
N HIS A 73 -10.43 20.44 -1.30
CA HIS A 73 -10.91 20.12 0.05
C HIS A 73 -10.60 21.20 1.09
N HIS A 74 -9.66 22.12 0.79
CA HIS A 74 -9.23 23.24 1.62
C HIS A 74 -8.62 22.87 2.97
N GLN A 75 -8.47 21.58 3.27
CA GLN A 75 -7.79 21.11 4.48
C GLN A 75 -7.28 19.69 4.24
N ILE A 76 -6.24 19.31 4.99
CA ILE A 76 -5.70 17.96 4.97
C ILE A 76 -6.31 17.13 6.10
N PRO A 77 -6.37 15.79 5.95
CA PRO A 77 -6.83 14.93 7.04
C PRO A 77 -5.95 15.10 8.26
N THR A 78 -6.58 15.16 9.45
CA THR A 78 -5.88 15.30 10.74
C THR A 78 -5.77 13.98 11.50
N GLU A 79 -6.53 12.97 11.06
CA GLU A 79 -6.56 11.66 11.69
C GLU A 79 -5.90 10.61 10.81
N PRO A 80 -5.07 9.70 11.38
CA PRO A 80 -4.54 8.58 10.63
C PRO A 80 -5.64 7.57 10.29
N THR A 81 -5.44 6.78 9.24
CA THR A 81 -6.42 5.80 8.80
C THR A 81 -6.52 4.57 9.72
N ASN A 82 -5.52 4.35 10.58
CA ASN A 82 -5.45 3.22 11.53
C ASN A 82 -5.63 1.86 10.85
N ASN A 83 -5.14 1.73 9.62
CA ASN A 83 -5.27 0.51 8.84
C ASN A 83 -4.13 -0.50 9.10
N TRP A 84 -3.17 -0.15 9.94
CA TRP A 84 -2.09 -1.05 10.34
C TRP A 84 -1.64 -0.72 11.76
N ARG A 85 -1.02 -1.69 12.43
CA ARG A 85 -0.44 -1.50 13.77
C ARG A 85 0.76 -2.43 13.96
N ILE A 86 1.63 -2.06 14.88
CA ILE A 86 2.75 -2.89 15.29
C ILE A 86 2.29 -3.79 16.43
N VAL A 87 2.59 -5.08 16.31
CA VAL A 87 2.28 -6.08 17.34
C VAL A 87 3.51 -6.94 17.60
N THR A 88 3.47 -7.69 18.69
CA THR A 88 4.48 -8.72 18.99
C THR A 88 3.75 -10.01 19.35
N SER A 89 4.21 -11.12 18.77
CA SER A 89 3.73 -12.43 19.18
C SER A 89 4.40 -12.81 20.49
N ARG A 90 3.63 -12.94 21.55
CA ARG A 90 4.11 -13.44 22.85
C ARG A 90 3.34 -14.69 23.22
N ASN A 91 4.10 -15.70 23.57
CA ASN A 91 3.54 -16.94 24.09
C ASN A 91 3.29 -16.83 25.60
#